data_d0a887e382c234776557cb3ba5e0e60f
#
_entry.id   d0a887e382c234776557cb3ba5e0e60f
#
_cell.length_a   1.000
_cell.length_b   1.000
_cell.length_c   1.000
_cell.angle_alpha   90.00
_cell.angle_beta   90.00
_cell.angle_gamma   90.00
#
_symmetry.space_group_name_H-M   'P 1'
#
loop_
_entity.id
_entity.type
_entity.pdbx_description
1 polymer ?
#
loop_
_entity_poly.entity_id
_entity_poly.type
_entity_poly.pdbx_seq_one_letter_code
_entity_poly.pdbx_strand_id
1 'polypeptide(L)'
;MEQAEFLEKTRNAYLEARECSFLPNSNVSVLSRGTSHSISSITEDLFGCYCAEKVAEPNGIKILIDPPISFKGTELKNKSGKRSLLLRPDIAFTKDNIVNCFFDIKTDLGYKRFEFLNQAKDRNKQLNTIKDKYAHYKDGKTKINQKVEISSDIKFIYIVISQGNIGREKMNEFISGIKLLENVDVFVISKGEHLNSYNDISKTEINKADFDRLDKLINEKLNG
;
A
#
# COMPACT_ATOMS: atom_id res chain seq x y z
N MET A 1 -2.08 16.08 6.64
CA MET A 1 -3.15 15.65 5.68
C MET A 1 -4.22 14.90 6.43
N GLU A 2 -5.45 15.36 6.35
CA GLU A 2 -6.59 14.68 6.95
C GLU A 2 -7.10 13.55 6.03
N GLN A 3 -7.89 12.62 6.60
CA GLN A 3 -8.46 11.48 5.86
C GLN A 3 -9.25 11.92 4.62
N ALA A 4 -10.09 12.93 4.74
CA ALA A 4 -10.89 13.46 3.64
C ALA A 4 -10.02 14.07 2.54
N GLU A 5 -8.99 14.82 2.91
CA GLU A 5 -8.03 15.42 1.98
C GLU A 5 -7.24 14.37 1.20
N PHE A 6 -6.83 13.27 1.88
CA PHE A 6 -6.17 12.14 1.23
C PHE A 6 -7.05 11.52 0.13
N LEU A 7 -8.33 11.27 0.44
CA LEU A 7 -9.28 10.69 -0.53
C LEU A 7 -9.59 11.65 -1.66
N GLU A 8 -9.73 12.95 -1.39
CA GLU A 8 -9.94 13.97 -2.41
C GLU A 8 -8.76 14.05 -3.38
N LYS A 9 -7.53 14.11 -2.88
CA LYS A 9 -6.33 14.09 -3.72
C LYS A 9 -6.22 12.82 -4.56
N THR A 10 -6.54 11.65 -3.97
CA THR A 10 -6.57 10.39 -4.71
C THR A 10 -7.62 10.42 -5.81
N ARG A 11 -8.81 10.95 -5.54
CA ARG A 11 -9.86 11.11 -6.55
C ARG A 11 -9.43 12.03 -7.68
N ASN A 12 -8.82 13.16 -7.36
CA ASN A 12 -8.32 14.10 -8.36
C ASN A 12 -7.30 13.44 -9.28
N ALA A 13 -6.38 12.62 -8.74
CA ALA A 13 -5.46 11.84 -9.55
C ALA A 13 -6.18 10.86 -10.51
N TYR A 14 -7.30 10.24 -10.10
CA TYR A 14 -8.10 9.43 -11.01
C TYR A 14 -8.71 10.24 -12.14
N LEU A 15 -9.29 11.40 -11.83
CA LEU A 15 -9.93 12.28 -12.85
C LEU A 15 -8.89 12.77 -13.85
N GLU A 16 -7.75 13.28 -13.38
CA GLU A 16 -6.64 13.71 -14.23
C GLU A 16 -6.13 12.57 -15.13
N ALA A 17 -5.99 11.35 -14.59
CA ALA A 17 -5.56 10.19 -15.37
C ALA A 17 -6.54 9.81 -16.49
N ARG A 18 -7.82 10.14 -16.36
CA ARG A 18 -8.85 9.91 -17.39
C ARG A 18 -8.92 11.01 -18.44
N GLU A 19 -8.73 12.26 -18.03
CA GLU A 19 -8.90 13.43 -18.87
C GLU A 19 -7.71 13.71 -19.81
N CYS A 20 -6.66 12.89 -19.75
CA CYS A 20 -5.41 13.10 -20.50
C CYS A 20 -4.75 14.47 -20.20
N SER A 21 -5.01 15.05 -19.03
CA SER A 21 -4.50 16.37 -18.62
C SER A 21 -2.98 16.44 -18.48
N PHE A 22 -2.30 15.29 -18.52
CA PHE A 22 -0.83 15.21 -18.53
C PHE A 22 -0.19 15.58 -19.88
N LEU A 23 -0.99 15.86 -20.92
CA LEU A 23 -0.50 16.21 -22.25
C LEU A 23 -0.61 17.73 -22.44
N PRO A 24 0.44 18.51 -22.14
CA PRO A 24 0.40 19.96 -22.30
C PRO A 24 0.27 20.31 -23.78
N ASN A 25 -0.51 21.35 -24.06
CA ASN A 25 -0.71 21.91 -25.41
C ASN A 25 -1.30 20.93 -26.43
N SER A 26 -1.92 19.84 -26.02
CA SER A 26 -2.62 18.94 -26.93
C SER A 26 -4.06 19.43 -27.18
N ASN A 27 -4.55 19.19 -28.38
CA ASN A 27 -5.98 19.37 -28.68
C ASN A 27 -6.75 18.16 -28.09
N VAL A 28 -7.07 18.26 -26.80
CA VAL A 28 -7.73 17.17 -26.05
C VAL A 28 -9.09 16.75 -26.63
N SER A 29 -9.73 17.61 -27.45
CA SER A 29 -11.02 17.30 -28.06
C SER A 29 -10.97 16.16 -29.09
N VAL A 30 -9.80 15.89 -29.66
CA VAL A 30 -9.58 14.79 -30.64
C VAL A 30 -8.87 13.59 -30.04
N LEU A 31 -8.48 13.65 -28.77
CA LEU A 31 -7.82 12.55 -28.09
C LEU A 31 -8.85 11.67 -27.39
N SER A 32 -8.72 10.36 -27.57
CA SER A 32 -9.51 9.38 -26.85
C SER A 32 -8.59 8.28 -26.31
N ARG A 33 -8.72 7.99 -25.02
CA ARG A 33 -7.99 6.88 -24.40
C ARG A 33 -8.89 5.68 -24.22
N GLY A 34 -8.39 4.50 -24.59
CA GLY A 34 -9.07 3.24 -24.28
C GLY A 34 -9.01 2.86 -22.81
N THR A 35 -7.92 3.27 -22.10
CA THR A 35 -7.73 3.05 -20.67
C THR A 35 -7.11 4.28 -20.02
N SER A 36 -7.45 4.56 -18.76
CA SER A 36 -6.80 5.61 -17.97
C SER A 36 -5.34 5.30 -17.65
N HIS A 37 -4.55 6.32 -17.30
CA HIS A 37 -3.22 6.11 -16.73
C HIS A 37 -3.31 5.37 -15.39
N SER A 38 -2.26 4.60 -15.06
CA SER A 38 -2.10 4.07 -13.71
C SER A 38 -1.82 5.21 -12.73
N ILE A 39 -2.48 5.19 -11.58
CA ILE A 39 -2.25 6.15 -10.51
C ILE A 39 -1.54 5.53 -9.30
N SER A 40 -1.06 4.28 -9.42
CA SER A 40 -0.46 3.56 -8.29
C SER A 40 0.64 4.37 -7.61
N SER A 41 1.64 4.84 -8.36
CA SER A 41 2.75 5.62 -7.81
C SER A 41 2.29 6.92 -7.14
N ILE A 42 1.29 7.60 -7.72
CA ILE A 42 0.73 8.82 -7.11
C ILE A 42 0.05 8.49 -5.78
N THR A 43 -0.67 7.38 -5.70
CA THR A 43 -1.34 6.94 -4.47
C THR A 43 -0.35 6.50 -3.40
N GLU A 44 0.75 5.85 -3.80
CA GLU A 44 1.85 5.47 -2.93
C GLU A 44 2.52 6.72 -2.33
N ASP A 45 2.84 7.72 -3.15
CA ASP A 45 3.40 9.00 -2.71
C ASP A 45 2.46 9.75 -1.78
N LEU A 46 1.16 9.85 -2.12
CA LEU A 46 0.14 10.49 -1.29
C LEU A 46 0.01 9.81 0.07
N PHE A 47 0.02 8.47 0.10
CA PHE A 47 -0.05 7.73 1.35
C PHE A 47 1.24 7.86 2.16
N GLY A 48 2.40 7.88 1.50
CA GLY A 48 3.69 8.17 2.13
C GLY A 48 3.69 9.55 2.80
N CYS A 49 3.19 10.60 2.14
CA CYS A 49 3.01 11.92 2.70
C CYS A 49 2.03 11.92 3.88
N TYR A 50 0.88 11.21 3.73
CA TYR A 50 -0.10 11.07 4.80
C TYR A 50 0.51 10.49 6.09
N CYS A 51 1.34 9.45 5.94
CA CYS A 51 2.04 8.84 7.06
C CYS A 51 3.14 9.75 7.64
N ALA A 52 3.87 10.46 6.79
CA ALA A 52 4.97 11.34 7.22
C ALA A 52 4.48 12.48 8.13
N GLU A 53 3.29 13.01 7.88
CA GLU A 53 2.69 14.06 8.71
C GLU A 53 2.24 13.57 10.11
N LYS A 54 2.21 12.25 10.33
CA LYS A 54 1.88 11.65 11.64
C LYS A 54 3.12 11.34 12.48
N VAL A 55 4.32 11.56 11.94
CA VAL A 55 5.57 11.36 12.67
C VAL A 55 5.75 12.48 13.69
N ALA A 56 5.68 12.16 14.99
CA ALA A 56 5.86 13.14 16.06
C ALA A 56 7.33 13.55 16.21
N GLU A 57 8.22 12.56 16.19
CA GLU A 57 9.67 12.77 16.29
C GLU A 57 10.39 12.04 15.16
N PRO A 58 11.05 12.74 14.23
CA PRO A 58 11.63 12.13 13.04
C PRO A 58 12.92 11.33 13.30
N ASN A 59 13.47 11.37 14.52
CA ASN A 59 14.74 10.71 14.83
C ASN A 59 14.64 9.19 14.67
N GLY A 60 15.51 8.63 13.82
CA GLY A 60 15.55 7.19 13.55
C GLY A 60 14.44 6.66 12.65
N ILE A 61 13.38 7.45 12.40
CA ILE A 61 12.25 7.03 11.58
C ILE A 61 12.50 7.29 10.09
N LYS A 62 12.17 6.31 9.24
CA LYS A 62 12.11 6.49 7.79
C LYS A 62 10.87 5.82 7.24
N ILE A 63 10.23 6.50 6.32
CA ILE A 63 9.14 5.98 5.47
C ILE A 63 9.75 5.77 4.08
N LEU A 64 9.88 4.51 3.67
CA LEU A 64 10.46 4.12 2.40
C LEU A 64 9.33 3.85 1.41
N ILE A 65 9.36 4.49 0.25
CA ILE A 65 8.39 4.28 -0.85
C ILE A 65 9.04 3.37 -1.89
N ASP A 66 8.32 2.32 -2.31
CA ASP A 66 8.75 1.27 -3.26
C ASP A 66 10.17 0.71 -2.97
N PRO A 67 10.50 0.35 -1.72
CA PRO A 67 11.84 -0.12 -1.40
C PRO A 67 12.05 -1.57 -1.88
N PRO A 68 13.08 -1.86 -2.72
CA PRO A 68 13.45 -3.22 -3.05
C PRO A 68 14.23 -3.87 -1.90
N ILE A 69 13.53 -4.58 -1.01
CA ILE A 69 14.12 -5.21 0.18
C ILE A 69 14.55 -6.64 -0.14
N SER A 70 15.84 -6.92 -0.07
CA SER A 70 16.44 -8.20 -0.44
C SER A 70 16.93 -8.98 0.79
N PHE A 71 16.61 -10.27 0.80
CA PHE A 71 17.04 -11.24 1.80
C PHE A 71 17.95 -12.28 1.17
N LYS A 72 19.11 -12.52 1.76
CA LYS A 72 20.03 -13.57 1.31
C LYS A 72 19.96 -14.77 2.26
N GLY A 73 20.11 -15.97 1.70
CA GLY A 73 20.18 -17.18 2.52
C GLY A 73 18.86 -17.61 3.18
N THR A 74 17.72 -17.14 2.68
CA THR A 74 16.40 -17.56 3.17
C THR A 74 16.07 -18.98 2.65
N GLU A 75 15.19 -19.69 3.35
CA GLU A 75 14.67 -20.99 2.87
C GLU A 75 13.77 -20.83 1.65
N LEU A 76 13.21 -19.63 1.43
CA LEU A 76 12.39 -19.31 0.29
C LEU A 76 13.26 -19.18 -0.96
N LYS A 77 12.91 -19.92 -1.99
CA LYS A 77 13.53 -19.82 -3.31
C LYS A 77 12.79 -18.79 -4.16
N ASN A 78 13.53 -17.98 -4.89
CA ASN A 78 12.95 -17.12 -5.91
C ASN A 78 12.51 -17.96 -7.15
N LYS A 79 11.90 -17.30 -8.15
CA LYS A 79 11.46 -17.95 -9.40
C LYS A 79 12.60 -18.66 -10.16
N SER A 80 13.86 -18.26 -9.95
CA SER A 80 15.05 -18.90 -10.54
C SER A 80 15.67 -19.99 -9.67
N GLY A 81 15.01 -20.40 -8.57
CA GLY A 81 15.47 -21.43 -7.65
C GLY A 81 16.57 -21.02 -6.69
N LYS A 82 17.05 -19.77 -6.72
CA LYS A 82 18.06 -19.26 -5.79
C LYS A 82 17.44 -18.99 -4.42
N ARG A 83 18.15 -19.29 -3.34
CA ARG A 83 17.76 -18.97 -1.95
C ARG A 83 17.89 -17.47 -1.71
N SER A 84 16.98 -16.70 -2.27
CA SER A 84 16.87 -15.26 -2.07
C SER A 84 15.43 -14.84 -2.20
N LEU A 85 14.99 -13.96 -1.33
CA LEU A 85 13.68 -13.33 -1.40
C LEU A 85 13.88 -11.84 -1.70
N LEU A 86 13.10 -11.32 -2.62
CA LEU A 86 12.98 -9.89 -2.88
C LEU A 86 11.54 -9.49 -2.58
N LEU A 87 11.35 -8.62 -1.61
CA LEU A 87 10.08 -7.97 -1.32
C LEU A 87 10.10 -6.55 -1.90
N ARG A 88 8.99 -6.16 -2.50
CA ARG A 88 8.75 -4.79 -2.95
C ARG A 88 7.40 -4.36 -2.40
N PRO A 89 7.32 -3.96 -1.13
CA PRO A 89 6.14 -3.30 -0.60
C PRO A 89 6.06 -1.91 -1.20
N ASP A 90 4.84 -1.38 -1.34
CA ASP A 90 4.67 0.00 -1.79
C ASP A 90 5.24 0.97 -0.74
N ILE A 91 5.08 0.65 0.56
CA ILE A 91 5.71 1.42 1.64
C ILE A 91 6.27 0.49 2.72
N ALA A 92 7.40 0.89 3.32
CA ALA A 92 7.95 0.26 4.51
C ALA A 92 8.28 1.31 5.58
N PHE A 93 7.89 1.04 6.82
CA PHE A 93 8.29 1.84 7.97
C PHE A 93 9.53 1.26 8.63
N THR A 94 10.50 2.12 8.93
CA THR A 94 11.66 1.74 9.73
C THR A 94 11.84 2.70 10.90
N LYS A 95 12.25 2.15 12.05
CA LYS A 95 12.70 2.90 13.22
C LYS A 95 14.03 2.30 13.66
N ASP A 96 15.07 3.12 13.77
CA ASP A 96 16.44 2.71 14.15
C ASP A 96 17.00 1.55 13.29
N ASN A 97 16.73 1.57 11.99
CA ASN A 97 17.05 0.52 11.02
C ASN A 97 16.30 -0.82 11.25
N ILE A 98 15.26 -0.86 12.06
CA ILE A 98 14.35 -2.00 12.20
C ILE A 98 13.10 -1.73 11.37
N VAL A 99 12.79 -2.63 10.44
CA VAL A 99 11.55 -2.58 9.65
C VAL A 99 10.43 -3.19 10.47
N ASN A 100 9.40 -2.43 10.80
CA ASN A 100 8.31 -2.84 11.67
C ASN A 100 6.96 -2.97 10.97
N CYS A 101 6.82 -2.43 9.74
CA CYS A 101 5.58 -2.54 8.97
C CYS A 101 5.83 -2.43 7.46
N PHE A 102 5.09 -3.22 6.69
CA PHE A 102 4.98 -3.12 5.24
C PHE A 102 3.56 -2.78 4.84
N PHE A 103 3.41 -1.98 3.80
CA PHE A 103 2.12 -1.65 3.19
C PHE A 103 2.12 -1.99 1.71
N ASP A 104 0.97 -2.45 1.24
CA ASP A 104 0.66 -2.66 -0.17
C ASP A 104 -0.68 -1.95 -0.46
N ILE A 105 -0.63 -0.96 -1.33
CA ILE A 105 -1.74 -0.05 -1.61
C ILE A 105 -2.43 -0.51 -2.88
N LYS A 106 -3.69 -0.87 -2.75
CA LYS A 106 -4.55 -1.25 -3.86
C LYS A 106 -5.54 -0.13 -4.11
N THR A 107 -5.41 0.54 -5.23
CA THR A 107 -6.40 1.54 -5.66
C THR A 107 -7.80 0.93 -5.71
N ASP A 108 -7.88 -0.32 -6.19
CA ASP A 108 -8.98 -1.28 -6.07
C ASP A 108 -8.42 -2.71 -6.21
N LEU A 109 -9.23 -3.74 -6.03
CA LEU A 109 -8.77 -5.12 -6.21
C LEU A 109 -8.86 -5.61 -7.66
N GLY A 110 -9.61 -4.93 -8.53
CA GLY A 110 -9.72 -5.18 -9.95
C GLY A 110 -9.83 -6.67 -10.33
N TYR A 111 -9.03 -7.10 -11.30
CA TYR A 111 -8.98 -8.49 -11.76
C TYR A 111 -8.27 -9.44 -10.77
N LYS A 112 -7.44 -8.92 -9.85
CA LYS A 112 -6.71 -9.71 -8.84
C LYS A 112 -7.57 -10.13 -7.65
N ARG A 113 -8.83 -9.69 -7.59
CA ARG A 113 -9.75 -9.98 -6.49
C ARG A 113 -9.88 -11.48 -6.15
N PHE A 114 -9.80 -12.38 -7.15
CA PHE A 114 -9.91 -13.82 -6.91
C PHE A 114 -8.68 -14.44 -6.24
N GLU A 115 -7.51 -13.83 -6.39
CA GLU A 115 -6.24 -14.28 -5.82
C GLU A 115 -5.88 -13.58 -4.52
N PHE A 116 -6.61 -12.55 -4.14
CA PHE A 116 -6.23 -11.64 -3.06
C PHE A 116 -5.99 -12.36 -1.73
N LEU A 117 -6.92 -13.24 -1.31
CA LEU A 117 -6.77 -13.99 -0.07
C LEU A 117 -5.58 -14.97 -0.13
N ASN A 118 -5.32 -15.59 -1.26
CA ASN A 118 -4.16 -16.47 -1.42
C ASN A 118 -2.86 -15.69 -1.37
N GLN A 119 -2.80 -14.51 -1.99
CA GLN A 119 -1.65 -13.60 -1.89
C GLN A 119 -1.40 -13.19 -0.43
N ALA A 120 -2.45 -12.88 0.33
CA ALA A 120 -2.33 -12.56 1.75
C ALA A 120 -1.77 -13.75 2.57
N LYS A 121 -2.27 -14.98 2.33
CA LYS A 121 -1.75 -16.21 2.97
C LYS A 121 -0.27 -16.44 2.64
N ASP A 122 0.12 -16.26 1.39
CA ASP A 122 1.52 -16.42 0.98
C ASP A 122 2.40 -15.34 1.60
N ARG A 123 1.89 -14.10 1.70
CA ARG A 123 2.59 -13.03 2.37
C ARG A 123 2.79 -13.33 3.86
N ASN A 124 1.77 -13.86 4.55
CA ASN A 124 1.89 -14.27 5.95
C ASN A 124 2.98 -15.34 6.16
N LYS A 125 3.06 -16.35 5.28
CA LYS A 125 4.13 -17.36 5.30
C LYS A 125 5.51 -16.72 5.08
N GLN A 126 5.63 -15.80 4.13
CA GLN A 126 6.87 -15.08 3.86
C GLN A 126 7.32 -14.30 5.10
N LEU A 127 6.41 -13.56 5.76
CA LEU A 127 6.74 -12.81 6.97
C LEU A 127 7.28 -13.71 8.08
N ASN A 128 6.64 -14.85 8.35
CA ASN A 128 7.12 -15.81 9.34
C ASN A 128 8.53 -16.32 9.04
N THR A 129 8.94 -16.32 7.77
CA THR A 129 10.29 -16.74 7.37
C THR A 129 11.35 -15.65 7.57
N ILE A 130 10.94 -14.37 7.52
CA ILE A 130 11.88 -13.24 7.54
C ILE A 130 11.95 -12.48 8.87
N LYS A 131 11.07 -12.76 9.82
CA LYS A 131 11.13 -12.21 11.20
C LYS A 131 12.54 -12.37 11.77
N ASP A 132 13.03 -11.37 12.48
CA ASP A 132 14.34 -11.33 13.14
C ASP A 132 15.54 -11.53 12.20
N LYS A 133 15.34 -11.37 10.89
CA LYS A 133 16.41 -11.50 9.90
C LYS A 133 16.87 -10.16 9.36
N TYR A 134 18.12 -10.12 8.97
CA TYR A 134 18.68 -8.97 8.27
C TYR A 134 18.32 -8.97 6.79
N ALA A 135 18.02 -7.79 6.31
CA ALA A 135 17.76 -7.51 4.91
C ALA A 135 18.59 -6.31 4.43
N HIS A 136 18.60 -6.09 3.13
CA HIS A 136 19.23 -4.94 2.53
C HIS A 136 18.29 -4.28 1.55
N TYR A 137 18.29 -2.96 1.51
CA TYR A 137 17.68 -2.19 0.44
C TYR A 137 18.67 -1.16 -0.11
N LYS A 138 18.49 -0.80 -1.37
CA LYS A 138 19.27 0.26 -1.98
C LYS A 138 18.48 1.56 -1.88
N ASP A 139 19.03 2.52 -1.17
CA ASP A 139 18.42 3.84 -1.05
C ASP A 139 18.33 4.51 -2.42
N GLY A 140 17.14 4.98 -2.79
CA GLY A 140 16.86 5.53 -4.12
C GLY A 140 17.61 6.84 -4.41
N LYS A 141 17.88 7.64 -3.38
CA LYS A 141 18.53 8.95 -3.48
C LYS A 141 20.05 8.83 -3.43
N THR A 142 20.57 8.17 -2.40
CA THR A 142 22.02 8.06 -2.16
C THR A 142 22.68 6.94 -2.95
N LYS A 143 21.90 5.99 -3.46
CA LYS A 143 22.35 4.74 -4.13
C LYS A 143 23.17 3.81 -3.23
N ILE A 144 23.20 4.07 -1.91
CA ILE A 144 23.93 3.26 -0.92
C ILE A 144 23.05 2.10 -0.47
N ASN A 145 23.68 0.93 -0.31
CA ASN A 145 23.02 -0.22 0.29
C ASN A 145 22.92 -0.02 1.80
N GLN A 146 21.71 -0.08 2.31
CA GLN A 146 21.38 0.01 3.74
C GLN A 146 21.07 -1.38 4.26
N LYS A 147 21.61 -1.70 5.44
CA LYS A 147 21.26 -2.91 6.19
C LYS A 147 20.13 -2.58 7.17
N VAL A 148 19.11 -3.40 7.20
CA VAL A 148 17.99 -3.30 8.16
C VAL A 148 17.72 -4.64 8.78
N GLU A 149 17.13 -4.63 9.96
CA GLU A 149 16.58 -5.81 10.65
C GLU A 149 15.06 -5.82 10.47
N ILE A 150 14.47 -7.01 10.36
CA ILE A 150 13.02 -7.16 10.31
C ILE A 150 12.54 -7.45 11.73
N SER A 151 11.61 -6.65 12.21
CA SER A 151 11.03 -6.83 13.52
C SER A 151 10.38 -8.22 13.69
N SER A 152 10.45 -8.78 14.91
CA SER A 152 9.73 -10.01 15.29
C SER A 152 8.21 -9.85 15.19
N ASP A 153 7.70 -8.63 15.38
CA ASP A 153 6.28 -8.26 15.30
C ASP A 153 5.89 -7.59 13.97
N ILE A 154 6.71 -7.80 12.91
CA ILE A 154 6.48 -7.25 11.57
C ILE A 154 5.03 -7.50 11.10
N LYS A 155 4.39 -6.48 10.55
CA LYS A 155 3.07 -6.57 9.92
C LYS A 155 3.14 -6.25 8.43
N PHE A 156 2.24 -6.84 7.67
CA PHE A 156 1.99 -6.52 6.27
C PHE A 156 0.55 -6.06 6.12
N ILE A 157 0.36 -4.84 5.70
CA ILE A 157 -0.93 -4.17 5.67
C ILE A 157 -1.37 -3.94 4.24
N TYR A 158 -2.50 -4.52 3.87
CA TYR A 158 -3.17 -4.16 2.63
C TYR A 158 -4.08 -2.96 2.85
N ILE A 159 -3.94 -1.94 2.00
CA ILE A 159 -4.82 -0.78 1.97
C ILE A 159 -5.60 -0.82 0.67
N VAL A 160 -6.90 -1.06 0.75
CA VAL A 160 -7.81 -0.97 -0.39
C VAL A 160 -8.46 0.41 -0.36
N ILE A 161 -8.03 1.28 -1.28
CA ILE A 161 -8.53 2.66 -1.33
C ILE A 161 -10.02 2.69 -1.66
N SER A 162 -10.45 1.91 -2.67
CA SER A 162 -11.84 1.87 -3.06
C SER A 162 -12.37 0.43 -3.12
N GLN A 163 -13.48 0.20 -2.43
CA GLN A 163 -14.23 -1.05 -2.53
C GLN A 163 -15.03 -1.16 -3.84
N GLY A 164 -15.28 -0.05 -4.53
CA GLY A 164 -16.31 0.17 -5.55
C GLY A 164 -16.53 -0.86 -6.64
N ASN A 165 -15.56 -1.75 -6.93
CA ASN A 165 -15.69 -2.80 -7.95
C ASN A 165 -15.82 -4.23 -7.34
N ILE A 166 -16.00 -4.34 -6.04
CA ILE A 166 -16.20 -5.62 -5.34
C ILE A 166 -17.46 -5.56 -4.50
N GLY A 167 -18.32 -6.55 -4.67
CA GLY A 167 -19.51 -6.70 -3.85
C GLY A 167 -19.17 -6.83 -2.36
N ARG A 168 -20.03 -6.28 -1.51
CA ARG A 168 -19.85 -6.23 -0.05
C ARG A 168 -19.59 -7.60 0.58
N GLU A 169 -20.33 -8.62 0.14
CA GLU A 169 -20.17 -10.00 0.66
C GLU A 169 -18.78 -10.55 0.39
N LYS A 170 -18.28 -10.38 -0.85
CA LYS A 170 -16.96 -10.85 -1.22
C LYS A 170 -15.84 -10.10 -0.49
N MET A 171 -15.99 -8.81 -0.27
CA MET A 171 -15.04 -8.04 0.53
C MET A 171 -15.05 -8.51 1.99
N ASN A 172 -16.22 -8.78 2.57
CA ASN A 172 -16.33 -9.31 3.92
C ASN A 172 -15.69 -10.69 4.06
N GLU A 173 -15.81 -11.57 3.05
CA GLU A 173 -15.11 -12.86 2.99
C GLU A 173 -13.59 -12.67 3.05
N PHE A 174 -13.05 -11.74 2.25
CA PHE A 174 -11.61 -11.44 2.26
C PHE A 174 -11.14 -10.91 3.62
N ILE A 175 -11.85 -9.92 4.17
CA ILE A 175 -11.54 -9.35 5.48
C ILE A 175 -11.55 -10.45 6.55
N SER A 176 -12.57 -11.30 6.55
CA SER A 176 -12.70 -12.40 7.52
C SER A 176 -11.57 -13.42 7.38
N GLY A 177 -11.19 -13.76 6.14
CA GLY A 177 -10.09 -14.67 5.87
C GLY A 177 -8.72 -14.10 6.25
N ILE A 178 -8.51 -12.80 6.05
CA ILE A 178 -7.25 -12.13 6.41
C ILE A 178 -7.13 -11.97 7.93
N LYS A 179 -8.22 -11.70 8.65
CA LYS A 179 -8.22 -11.62 10.12
C LYS A 179 -7.76 -12.90 10.82
N LEU A 180 -7.76 -14.03 10.14
CA LEU A 180 -7.22 -15.29 10.66
C LEU A 180 -5.69 -15.39 10.50
N LEU A 181 -5.06 -14.44 9.82
CA LEU A 181 -3.62 -14.41 9.58
C LEU A 181 -2.94 -13.59 10.68
N GLU A 182 -1.85 -14.13 11.21
CA GLU A 182 -1.13 -13.50 12.33
C GLU A 182 -0.50 -12.14 11.96
N ASN A 183 0.13 -12.06 10.78
CA ASN A 183 1.00 -10.94 10.43
C ASN A 183 0.44 -10.07 9.29
N VAL A 184 -0.76 -10.32 8.84
CA VAL A 184 -1.37 -9.59 7.73
C VAL A 184 -2.68 -8.99 8.18
N ASP A 185 -2.94 -7.74 7.79
CA ASP A 185 -4.23 -7.08 7.99
C ASP A 185 -4.67 -6.36 6.71
N VAL A 186 -5.93 -5.94 6.67
CA VAL A 186 -6.52 -5.21 5.54
C VAL A 186 -7.41 -4.09 6.05
N PHE A 187 -7.28 -2.92 5.42
CA PHE A 187 -8.13 -1.76 5.66
C PHE A 187 -8.77 -1.32 4.35
N VAL A 188 -10.07 -1.10 4.38
CA VAL A 188 -10.85 -0.59 3.25
C VAL A 188 -11.19 0.86 3.52
N ILE A 189 -10.63 1.78 2.74
CA ILE A 189 -10.64 3.21 3.05
C ILE A 189 -11.95 3.89 2.61
N SER A 190 -12.51 3.47 1.46
CA SER A 190 -13.79 3.99 0.99
C SER A 190 -14.73 2.87 0.53
N LYS A 191 -16.03 3.14 0.67
CA LYS A 191 -17.16 2.29 0.28
C LYS A 191 -18.06 3.02 -0.71
N GLY A 192 -19.05 2.32 -1.23
CA GLY A 192 -20.00 2.90 -2.19
C GLY A 192 -19.44 2.92 -3.60
N GLU A 193 -19.68 4.00 -4.35
CA GLU A 193 -19.17 4.12 -5.71
C GLU A 193 -17.64 4.26 -5.74
N HIS A 194 -17.04 3.79 -6.82
CA HIS A 194 -15.61 3.88 -7.01
C HIS A 194 -15.17 5.34 -7.15
N LEU A 195 -14.02 5.70 -6.56
CA LEU A 195 -13.47 7.06 -6.59
C LEU A 195 -13.26 7.62 -8.01
N ASN A 196 -13.10 6.76 -9.02
CA ASN A 196 -12.97 7.18 -10.42
C ASN A 196 -14.33 7.46 -11.11
N SER A 197 -15.46 7.32 -10.41
CA SER A 197 -16.77 7.65 -10.97
C SER A 197 -16.90 9.14 -11.20
N TYR A 198 -17.36 9.55 -12.38
CA TYR A 198 -17.75 10.94 -12.64
C TYR A 198 -19.09 11.29 -12.03
N ASN A 199 -19.88 10.27 -11.73
CA ASN A 199 -21.18 10.45 -11.15
C ASN A 199 -21.02 10.84 -9.67
N ASP A 200 -22.02 11.33 -9.12
CA ASP A 200 -22.23 11.82 -7.77
C ASP A 200 -21.25 11.27 -6.69
N ILE A 201 -20.28 12.10 -6.31
CA ILE A 201 -19.31 11.79 -5.22
C ILE A 201 -20.03 11.51 -3.89
N SER A 202 -21.28 11.98 -3.74
CA SER A 202 -22.05 11.74 -2.51
C SER A 202 -22.30 10.25 -2.24
N LYS A 203 -22.11 9.40 -3.25
CA LYS A 203 -22.24 7.94 -3.14
C LYS A 203 -20.94 7.24 -2.77
N THR A 204 -19.83 7.95 -2.67
CA THR A 204 -18.56 7.43 -2.12
C THR A 204 -18.48 7.82 -0.65
N GLU A 205 -18.41 6.83 0.22
CA GLU A 205 -18.37 7.03 1.66
C GLU A 205 -17.00 6.69 2.22
N ILE A 206 -16.45 7.57 3.08
CA ILE A 206 -15.27 7.24 3.86
C ILE A 206 -15.63 6.12 4.83
N ASN A 207 -14.87 5.03 4.81
CA ASN A 207 -14.97 3.99 5.82
C ASN A 207 -14.23 4.42 7.09
N LYS A 208 -14.84 5.35 7.83
CA LYS A 208 -14.21 5.99 8.98
C LYS A 208 -13.68 4.98 9.99
N ALA A 209 -14.42 3.91 10.27
CA ALA A 209 -14.02 2.90 11.24
C ALA A 209 -12.69 2.22 10.86
N ASP A 210 -12.51 1.83 9.58
CA ASP A 210 -11.26 1.24 9.13
C ASP A 210 -10.14 2.28 9.00
N PHE A 211 -10.48 3.51 8.60
CA PHE A 211 -9.49 4.57 8.50
C PHE A 211 -8.95 4.99 9.88
N ASP A 212 -9.81 5.11 10.90
CA ASP A 212 -9.39 5.42 12.28
C ASP A 212 -8.53 4.28 12.88
N ARG A 213 -8.87 3.00 12.58
CA ARG A 213 -8.03 1.85 12.96
C ARG A 213 -6.67 1.89 12.28
N LEU A 214 -6.62 2.25 10.99
CA LEU A 214 -5.39 2.42 10.24
C LEU A 214 -4.53 3.55 10.86
N ASP A 215 -5.13 4.68 11.19
CA ASP A 215 -4.45 5.79 11.86
C ASP A 215 -3.82 5.38 13.19
N LYS A 216 -4.58 4.62 13.98
CA LYS A 216 -4.05 4.09 15.24
C LYS A 216 -2.83 3.19 15.01
N LEU A 217 -2.91 2.27 14.04
CA LEU A 217 -1.80 1.39 13.68
C LEU A 217 -0.58 2.19 13.18
N ILE A 218 -0.79 3.18 12.31
CA ILE A 218 0.30 4.04 11.81
C ILE A 218 0.98 4.75 13.00
N ASN A 219 0.20 5.33 13.90
CA ASN A 219 0.75 6.01 15.08
C ASN A 219 1.53 5.02 15.99
N GLU A 220 1.01 3.84 16.25
CA GLU A 220 1.70 2.80 17.01
C GLU A 220 3.03 2.39 16.36
N LYS A 221 3.07 2.25 15.04
CA LYS A 221 4.27 1.80 14.32
C LYS A 221 5.31 2.90 14.09
N LEU A 222 4.91 4.16 14.08
CA LEU A 222 5.83 5.30 13.91
C LEU A 222 6.28 5.89 15.25
N ASN A 223 5.39 6.00 16.24
CA ASN A 223 5.63 6.77 17.46
C ASN A 223 5.74 5.88 18.73
N GLY A 224 5.38 4.59 18.64
CA GLY A 224 5.60 3.58 19.70
C GLY A 224 6.99 2.97 19.58
#